data_faf709b7fc88a3bd824c6cf9d3248a1a
#
_entry.id   faf709b7fc88a3bd824c6cf9d3248a1a
#
_cell.length_a   1.000
_cell.length_b   1.000
_cell.length_c   1.000
_cell.angle_alpha   90.00
_cell.angle_beta   90.00
_cell.angle_gamma   90.00
#
_symmetry.space_group_name_H-M   'P 1'
#
loop_
_entity.id
_entity.type
_entity.pdbx_description
1 polymer ?
#
loop_
_entity_poly.entity_id
_entity_poly.type
_entity_poly.pdbx_seq_one_letter_code
_entity_poly.pdbx_strand_id
1 'polypeptide(L)'
;MEKEGLIDVFNEAGFRDAKIAKDSLYYITEDRLGLDIHFDQGKKYYFRDVTWTGNSIYSAEQLNSVLRVSKGDVYDVVNMEKRLQGDPKKQFMDVRRMYTDNGYLFFNVTPVELKIDGDSVDVEMRITEGKPATFNNIIINGNTITSEKIARRALYTRPGYLFSQSDFERSLRELASIGHFEAERAYSEAGYTLLPNQQNNTVDIAYNLVEKPNSQLELSGGWGGDTFVGTLGVSFNNFSVRRMFEKGAWRPVPLGDGQTLSIRFQTNGTYYTALSLSFMEPWLTGKKPTSLNFSAYYTRQTNSYYFYQKSDEYMEVAGLALGIGTRLKWPDDYFVLYNELSWQYYNLHNWNYNFLFSTGKSNNFSYKFSLNRNSTDQQIYPRSGSDMQFSVQLTPPYSLFGKDKDYKNMTDQEKYKVIEYHKWTFKGTLYTKLIGDL
;
A
#
# COMPACT_ATOMS: atom_id res chain seq x y z
N MET A 1 -3.49 -20.83 -10.84
CA MET A 1 -2.78 -20.47 -12.08
C MET A 1 -3.20 -21.46 -13.13
N GLU A 2 -4.18 -21.10 -13.95
CA GLU A 2 -4.43 -21.86 -15.16
C GLU A 2 -3.23 -21.69 -16.07
N LYS A 3 -2.61 -22.81 -16.43
CA LYS A 3 -1.55 -22.82 -17.44
C LYS A 3 -2.22 -22.61 -18.79
N GLU A 4 -1.85 -21.57 -19.52
CA GLU A 4 -2.24 -21.43 -20.91
C GLU A 4 -1.88 -22.73 -21.63
N GLY A 5 -2.90 -23.38 -22.22
CA GLY A 5 -2.70 -24.63 -22.95
C GLY A 5 -2.00 -24.36 -24.27
N LEU A 6 -1.34 -25.36 -24.82
CA LEU A 6 -0.73 -25.23 -26.15
C LEU A 6 -1.77 -24.85 -27.22
N ILE A 7 -3.02 -25.27 -27.07
CA ILE A 7 -4.11 -24.92 -28.00
C ILE A 7 -4.48 -23.43 -27.89
N ASP A 8 -4.40 -22.83 -26.68
CA ASP A 8 -4.71 -21.41 -26.50
C ASP A 8 -3.78 -20.51 -27.28
N VAL A 9 -2.50 -20.89 -27.40
CA VAL A 9 -1.53 -20.15 -28.23
C VAL A 9 -1.94 -20.13 -29.70
N PHE A 10 -2.49 -21.23 -30.23
CA PHE A 10 -3.03 -21.26 -31.58
C PHE A 10 -4.33 -20.45 -31.71
N ASN A 11 -5.20 -20.51 -30.70
CA ASN A 11 -6.43 -19.74 -30.66
C ASN A 11 -6.16 -18.22 -30.57
N GLU A 12 -5.15 -17.79 -29.81
CA GLU A 12 -4.67 -16.39 -29.78
C GLU A 12 -4.17 -15.93 -31.17
N ALA A 13 -3.55 -16.84 -31.94
CA ALA A 13 -3.10 -16.57 -33.30
C ALA A 13 -4.23 -16.65 -34.36
N GLY A 14 -5.48 -16.98 -33.97
CA GLY A 14 -6.65 -17.06 -34.82
C GLY A 14 -6.90 -18.44 -35.47
N PHE A 15 -6.21 -19.47 -35.01
CA PHE A 15 -6.41 -20.84 -35.49
C PHE A 15 -7.48 -21.56 -34.63
N ARG A 16 -8.75 -21.20 -34.87
CA ARG A 16 -9.91 -21.66 -34.12
C ARG A 16 -10.04 -23.19 -34.05
N ASP A 17 -9.74 -23.88 -35.15
CA ASP A 17 -9.89 -25.32 -35.29
C ASP A 17 -8.65 -26.11 -34.88
N ALA A 18 -7.68 -25.44 -34.24
CA ALA A 18 -6.44 -26.07 -33.82
C ALA A 18 -6.70 -27.21 -32.81
N LYS A 19 -6.11 -28.36 -33.08
CA LYS A 19 -6.22 -29.54 -32.24
C LYS A 19 -4.93 -30.34 -32.22
N ILE A 20 -4.76 -31.10 -31.15
CA ILE A 20 -3.70 -32.10 -31.08
C ILE A 20 -4.14 -33.29 -31.93
N ALA A 21 -3.47 -33.53 -33.04
CA ALA A 21 -3.75 -34.64 -33.96
C ALA A 21 -3.21 -35.96 -33.44
N LYS A 22 -2.03 -35.91 -32.80
CA LYS A 22 -1.39 -37.09 -32.20
C LYS A 22 -0.40 -36.62 -31.14
N ASP A 23 -0.33 -37.35 -30.05
CA ASP A 23 0.70 -37.24 -29.04
C ASP A 23 1.36 -38.60 -28.78
N SER A 24 2.63 -38.60 -28.39
CA SER A 24 3.33 -39.79 -27.96
C SER A 24 4.33 -39.47 -26.86
N LEU A 25 4.24 -40.22 -25.77
CA LEU A 25 5.15 -40.13 -24.65
C LEU A 25 6.07 -41.37 -24.67
N TYR A 26 7.37 -41.17 -24.60
CA TYR A 26 8.35 -42.24 -24.63
C TYR A 26 9.53 -41.93 -23.70
N TYR A 27 10.23 -42.97 -23.26
CA TYR A 27 11.45 -42.85 -22.47
C TYR A 27 12.65 -42.59 -23.41
N ILE A 28 13.38 -41.50 -23.18
CA ILE A 28 14.66 -41.21 -23.81
C ILE A 28 15.79 -41.91 -23.05
N THR A 29 15.70 -41.85 -21.71
CA THR A 29 16.57 -42.54 -20.75
C THR A 29 15.72 -42.93 -19.55
N GLU A 30 16.27 -43.67 -18.57
CA GLU A 30 15.56 -44.05 -17.33
C GLU A 30 15.00 -42.81 -16.56
N ASP A 31 15.69 -41.67 -16.66
CA ASP A 31 15.34 -40.40 -15.96
C ASP A 31 14.73 -39.33 -16.84
N ARG A 32 14.54 -39.58 -18.15
CA ARG A 32 14.07 -38.58 -19.09
C ARG A 32 12.94 -39.09 -19.98
N LEU A 33 11.84 -38.37 -19.97
CA LEU A 33 10.70 -38.58 -20.84
C LEU A 33 10.77 -37.63 -22.05
N GLY A 34 10.50 -38.19 -23.25
CA GLY A 34 10.24 -37.40 -24.46
C GLY A 34 8.75 -37.34 -24.71
N LEU A 35 8.26 -36.16 -25.14
CA LEU A 35 6.89 -35.94 -25.53
C LEU A 35 6.87 -35.31 -26.93
N ASP A 36 6.36 -36.06 -27.91
CA ASP A 36 6.13 -35.58 -29.27
C ASP A 36 4.66 -35.22 -29.44
N ILE A 37 4.37 -33.99 -29.88
CA ILE A 37 3.02 -33.53 -30.11
C ILE A 37 2.90 -33.06 -31.56
N HIS A 38 1.96 -33.63 -32.28
CA HIS A 38 1.61 -33.22 -33.64
C HIS A 38 0.32 -32.39 -33.61
N PHE A 39 0.40 -31.15 -34.09
CA PHE A 39 -0.72 -30.24 -34.17
C PHE A 39 -1.30 -30.21 -35.59
N ASP A 40 -2.62 -30.21 -35.65
CA ASP A 40 -3.38 -29.78 -36.82
C ASP A 40 -3.88 -28.36 -36.53
N GLN A 41 -3.26 -27.34 -37.10
CA GLN A 41 -3.58 -25.94 -36.78
C GLN A 41 -4.85 -25.45 -37.49
N GLY A 42 -5.35 -26.15 -38.54
CA GLY A 42 -6.52 -25.70 -39.28
C GLY A 42 -6.28 -24.43 -40.08
N LYS A 43 -7.34 -23.67 -40.34
CA LYS A 43 -7.31 -22.38 -41.04
C LYS A 43 -7.26 -21.24 -40.04
N LYS A 44 -6.75 -20.09 -40.48
CA LYS A 44 -6.78 -18.84 -39.73
C LYS A 44 -8.10 -18.12 -40.00
N TYR A 45 -8.76 -17.66 -38.92
CA TYR A 45 -10.05 -16.99 -38.98
C TYR A 45 -9.95 -15.52 -38.53
N TYR A 46 -10.95 -14.71 -38.97
CA TYR A 46 -11.06 -13.28 -38.73
C TYR A 46 -12.46 -12.91 -38.27
N PHE A 47 -12.59 -11.86 -37.45
CA PHE A 47 -13.90 -11.31 -37.09
C PHE A 47 -14.52 -10.59 -38.30
N ARG A 48 -15.77 -10.97 -38.65
CA ARG A 48 -16.53 -10.30 -39.70
C ARG A 48 -17.50 -9.30 -39.11
N ASP A 49 -18.31 -9.73 -38.11
CA ASP A 49 -19.26 -8.88 -37.43
C ASP A 49 -19.34 -9.27 -35.95
N VAL A 50 -19.52 -8.25 -35.09
CA VAL A 50 -19.71 -8.43 -33.65
C VAL A 50 -20.97 -7.67 -33.25
N THR A 51 -21.99 -8.43 -32.87
CA THR A 51 -23.29 -7.87 -32.47
C THR A 51 -23.56 -8.12 -30.99
N TRP A 52 -24.39 -7.27 -30.39
CA TRP A 52 -24.77 -7.35 -28.99
C TRP A 52 -26.27 -7.51 -28.86
N THR A 53 -26.69 -8.43 -28.00
CA THR A 53 -28.11 -8.70 -27.71
C THR A 53 -28.32 -8.74 -26.21
N GLY A 54 -29.38 -8.06 -25.73
CA GLY A 54 -29.73 -8.01 -24.30
C GLY A 54 -29.08 -6.87 -23.53
N ASN A 55 -28.32 -6.02 -24.20
CA ASN A 55 -27.65 -4.83 -23.58
C ASN A 55 -28.66 -3.66 -23.53
N SER A 56 -29.22 -3.35 -22.37
CA SER A 56 -30.11 -2.21 -22.15
C SER A 56 -29.43 -1.03 -21.44
N ILE A 57 -28.36 -1.28 -20.70
CA ILE A 57 -27.65 -0.29 -19.87
C ILE A 57 -26.57 0.41 -20.65
N TYR A 58 -25.78 -0.32 -21.43
CA TYR A 58 -24.69 0.24 -22.24
C TYR A 58 -24.96 0.05 -23.73
N SER A 59 -24.63 1.05 -24.54
CA SER A 59 -24.74 0.95 -25.98
C SER A 59 -23.71 -0.02 -26.57
N ALA A 60 -24.00 -0.56 -27.75
CA ALA A 60 -23.06 -1.44 -28.47
C ALA A 60 -21.70 -0.73 -28.71
N GLU A 61 -21.71 0.59 -28.97
CA GLU A 61 -20.49 1.36 -29.18
C GLU A 61 -19.62 1.41 -27.90
N GLN A 62 -20.25 1.61 -26.73
CA GLN A 62 -19.54 1.59 -25.43
C GLN A 62 -18.94 0.22 -25.16
N LEU A 63 -19.69 -0.85 -25.39
CA LEU A 63 -19.23 -2.22 -25.20
C LEU A 63 -18.09 -2.57 -26.18
N ASN A 64 -18.18 -2.18 -27.45
CA ASN A 64 -17.13 -2.36 -28.43
C ASN A 64 -15.85 -1.60 -28.08
N SER A 65 -15.97 -0.40 -27.50
CA SER A 65 -14.80 0.38 -27.07
C SER A 65 -13.97 -0.33 -26.01
N VAL A 66 -14.61 -1.15 -25.18
CA VAL A 66 -13.96 -1.95 -24.12
C VAL A 66 -13.52 -3.31 -24.65
N LEU A 67 -14.33 -3.95 -25.48
CA LEU A 67 -14.01 -5.24 -26.12
C LEU A 67 -12.77 -5.12 -27.03
N ARG A 68 -12.65 -3.99 -27.74
CA ARG A 68 -11.52 -3.69 -28.66
C ARG A 68 -11.33 -4.75 -29.74
N VAL A 69 -12.41 -5.24 -30.29
CA VAL A 69 -12.44 -6.15 -31.43
C VAL A 69 -13.14 -5.44 -32.58
N SER A 70 -12.51 -5.43 -33.74
CA SER A 70 -12.99 -4.78 -34.94
C SER A 70 -13.15 -5.77 -36.10
N LYS A 71 -13.97 -5.41 -37.06
CA LYS A 71 -14.10 -6.18 -38.31
C LYS A 71 -12.76 -6.31 -39.02
N GLY A 72 -12.38 -7.55 -39.35
CA GLY A 72 -11.11 -7.86 -40.01
C GLY A 72 -9.97 -8.19 -39.06
N ASP A 73 -10.14 -8.01 -37.75
CA ASP A 73 -9.16 -8.45 -36.77
C ASP A 73 -9.07 -9.98 -36.75
N VAL A 74 -7.90 -10.48 -36.34
CA VAL A 74 -7.68 -11.92 -36.16
C VAL A 74 -8.67 -12.45 -35.12
N TYR A 75 -9.27 -13.61 -35.40
CA TYR A 75 -10.22 -14.26 -34.49
C TYR A 75 -9.51 -14.83 -33.26
N ASP A 76 -9.10 -13.93 -32.37
CA ASP A 76 -8.45 -14.23 -31.10
C ASP A 76 -9.52 -14.41 -30.00
N VAL A 77 -9.95 -15.65 -29.82
CA VAL A 77 -10.99 -16.02 -28.83
C VAL A 77 -10.49 -15.79 -27.41
N VAL A 78 -9.22 -16.08 -27.15
CA VAL A 78 -8.63 -15.98 -25.82
C VAL A 78 -8.60 -14.52 -25.35
N ASN A 79 -8.15 -13.60 -26.20
CA ASN A 79 -8.15 -12.17 -25.88
C ASN A 79 -9.59 -11.62 -25.79
N MET A 80 -10.47 -12.06 -26.66
CA MET A 80 -11.89 -11.71 -26.59
C MET A 80 -12.50 -12.12 -25.24
N GLU A 81 -12.28 -13.34 -24.77
CA GLU A 81 -12.76 -13.80 -23.47
C GLU A 81 -12.15 -13.01 -22.32
N LYS A 82 -10.85 -12.71 -22.36
CA LYS A 82 -10.18 -11.84 -21.37
C LYS A 82 -10.83 -10.45 -21.34
N ARG A 83 -11.25 -9.89 -22.49
CA ARG A 83 -11.94 -8.61 -22.61
C ARG A 83 -13.40 -8.65 -22.13
N LEU A 84 -14.04 -9.79 -22.23
CA LEU A 84 -15.41 -10.01 -21.74
C LEU A 84 -15.47 -10.25 -20.23
N GLN A 85 -14.64 -11.15 -19.72
CA GLN A 85 -14.73 -11.69 -18.36
C GLN A 85 -13.64 -11.17 -17.40
N GLY A 86 -12.64 -10.48 -17.90
CA GLY A 86 -11.46 -10.04 -17.18
C GLY A 86 -10.25 -10.96 -17.35
N ASP A 87 -9.07 -10.39 -17.20
CA ASP A 87 -7.80 -11.12 -17.19
C ASP A 87 -7.28 -11.21 -15.75
N PRO A 88 -7.13 -12.40 -15.17
CA PRO A 88 -6.60 -12.57 -13.82
C PRO A 88 -5.18 -12.00 -13.64
N LYS A 89 -4.43 -11.90 -14.74
CA LYS A 89 -3.03 -11.42 -14.73
C LYS A 89 -2.92 -9.91 -14.95
N LYS A 90 -3.93 -9.27 -15.55
CA LYS A 90 -3.88 -7.86 -15.95
C LYS A 90 -5.15 -7.14 -15.50
N GLN A 91 -4.99 -6.11 -14.71
CA GLN A 91 -6.10 -5.23 -14.33
C GLN A 91 -6.34 -4.19 -15.45
N PHE A 92 -7.30 -4.46 -16.31
CA PHE A 92 -7.82 -3.50 -17.27
C PHE A 92 -9.36 -3.47 -17.20
N MET A 93 -9.98 -2.46 -17.79
CA MET A 93 -11.42 -2.39 -17.90
C MET A 93 -11.88 -3.46 -18.89
N ASP A 94 -12.73 -4.37 -18.44
CA ASP A 94 -13.41 -5.40 -19.22
C ASP A 94 -14.92 -5.19 -19.17
N VAL A 95 -15.66 -5.91 -20.05
CA VAL A 95 -17.11 -5.75 -20.15
C VAL A 95 -17.81 -6.16 -18.85
N ARG A 96 -17.39 -7.24 -18.21
CA ARG A 96 -17.96 -7.68 -16.94
C ARG A 96 -17.74 -6.64 -15.85
N ARG A 97 -16.58 -6.04 -15.79
CA ARG A 97 -16.25 -5.00 -14.80
C ARG A 97 -17.08 -3.74 -14.97
N MET A 98 -17.39 -3.34 -16.24
CA MET A 98 -18.31 -2.22 -16.48
C MET A 98 -19.65 -2.41 -15.78
N TYR A 99 -20.21 -3.62 -15.84
CA TYR A 99 -21.46 -3.95 -15.20
C TYR A 99 -21.33 -4.16 -13.71
N THR A 100 -20.34 -4.93 -13.26
CA THR A 100 -20.20 -5.28 -11.85
C THR A 100 -19.79 -4.10 -10.98
N ASP A 101 -19.07 -3.10 -11.50
CA ASP A 101 -18.77 -1.88 -10.77
C ASP A 101 -19.99 -0.96 -10.59
N ASN A 102 -21.06 -1.21 -11.35
CA ASN A 102 -22.32 -0.48 -11.28
C ASN A 102 -23.49 -1.31 -10.68
N GLY A 103 -23.17 -2.33 -9.92
CA GLY A 103 -24.14 -3.11 -9.17
C GLY A 103 -24.60 -4.40 -9.84
N TYR A 104 -24.32 -4.63 -11.10
CA TYR A 104 -24.83 -5.79 -11.85
C TYR A 104 -24.04 -7.07 -11.56
N LEU A 105 -24.09 -7.54 -10.31
CA LEU A 105 -23.37 -8.73 -9.83
C LEU A 105 -23.74 -9.99 -10.63
N PHE A 106 -25.00 -10.09 -11.05
CA PHE A 106 -25.54 -11.26 -11.78
C PHE A 106 -25.41 -11.12 -13.29
N PHE A 107 -24.62 -10.15 -13.75
CA PHE A 107 -24.30 -9.99 -15.16
C PHE A 107 -23.60 -11.23 -15.72
N ASN A 108 -24.05 -11.64 -16.90
CA ASN A 108 -23.40 -12.68 -17.68
C ASN A 108 -23.39 -12.30 -19.15
N VAL A 109 -22.32 -12.65 -19.84
CA VAL A 109 -22.17 -12.50 -21.29
C VAL A 109 -21.62 -13.79 -21.87
N THR A 110 -22.28 -14.28 -22.93
CA THR A 110 -21.88 -15.49 -23.65
C THR A 110 -21.68 -15.16 -25.12
N PRO A 111 -20.47 -15.30 -25.65
CA PRO A 111 -20.21 -15.17 -27.07
C PRO A 111 -20.79 -16.39 -27.80
N VAL A 112 -21.51 -16.17 -28.90
CA VAL A 112 -22.09 -17.19 -29.74
C VAL A 112 -21.70 -16.96 -31.19
N GLU A 113 -21.04 -17.92 -31.80
CA GLU A 113 -20.75 -17.90 -33.24
C GLU A 113 -22.04 -18.12 -34.02
N LEU A 114 -22.49 -17.11 -34.79
CA LEU A 114 -23.70 -17.18 -35.58
C LEU A 114 -23.48 -17.85 -36.95
N LYS A 115 -22.39 -17.45 -37.62
CA LYS A 115 -22.10 -17.91 -38.95
C LYS A 115 -20.60 -17.88 -39.21
N ILE A 116 -20.14 -18.89 -39.94
CA ILE A 116 -18.79 -18.97 -40.50
C ILE A 116 -18.90 -18.91 -42.02
N ASP A 117 -18.23 -17.97 -42.66
CA ASP A 117 -18.24 -17.77 -44.09
C ASP A 117 -16.80 -17.68 -44.62
N GLY A 118 -16.32 -18.82 -45.11
CA GLY A 118 -14.93 -18.98 -45.55
C GLY A 118 -13.94 -19.00 -44.39
N ASP A 119 -13.31 -17.86 -44.11
CA ASP A 119 -12.35 -17.62 -43.06
C ASP A 119 -12.86 -16.55 -42.06
N SER A 120 -14.12 -16.15 -42.17
CA SER A 120 -14.69 -15.04 -41.43
C SER A 120 -15.82 -15.51 -40.53
N VAL A 121 -15.84 -15.00 -39.28
CA VAL A 121 -16.77 -15.42 -38.22
C VAL A 121 -17.63 -14.24 -37.76
N ASP A 122 -18.96 -14.45 -37.70
CA ASP A 122 -19.91 -13.55 -37.04
C ASP A 122 -20.13 -14.00 -35.63
N VAL A 123 -19.98 -13.09 -34.65
CA VAL A 123 -20.16 -13.37 -33.24
C VAL A 123 -21.25 -12.49 -32.65
N GLU A 124 -22.20 -13.13 -31.97
CA GLU A 124 -23.21 -12.44 -31.16
C GLU A 124 -22.88 -12.55 -29.68
N MET A 125 -22.74 -11.41 -29.02
CA MET A 125 -22.56 -11.33 -27.59
C MET A 125 -23.89 -11.27 -26.88
N ARG A 126 -24.34 -12.40 -26.31
CA ARG A 126 -25.60 -12.49 -25.60
C ARG A 126 -25.45 -12.11 -24.16
N ILE A 127 -26.06 -11.00 -23.77
CA ILE A 127 -25.99 -10.42 -22.42
C ILE A 127 -27.24 -10.74 -21.63
N THR A 128 -27.03 -11.13 -20.38
CA THR A 128 -28.06 -11.13 -19.34
C THR A 128 -27.57 -10.16 -18.23
N GLU A 129 -28.19 -8.97 -18.17
CA GLU A 129 -27.73 -7.90 -17.25
C GLU A 129 -28.08 -8.19 -15.79
N GLY A 130 -29.24 -8.80 -15.54
CA GLY A 130 -29.80 -8.99 -14.21
C GLY A 130 -30.29 -7.68 -13.59
N LYS A 131 -30.49 -7.66 -12.28
CA LYS A 131 -30.85 -6.46 -11.51
C LYS A 131 -29.67 -6.00 -10.69
N PRO A 132 -29.56 -4.68 -10.42
CA PRO A 132 -28.53 -4.17 -9.53
C PRO A 132 -28.63 -4.80 -8.14
N ALA A 133 -27.50 -5.29 -7.61
CA ALA A 133 -27.38 -5.87 -6.30
C ALA A 133 -26.73 -4.88 -5.33
N THR A 134 -27.01 -5.03 -4.05
CA THR A 134 -26.39 -4.24 -2.97
C THR A 134 -25.64 -5.14 -1.99
N PHE A 135 -24.61 -4.59 -1.36
CA PHE A 135 -24.00 -5.24 -0.20
C PHE A 135 -25.03 -5.31 0.94
N ASN A 136 -25.18 -6.47 1.55
CA ASN A 136 -26.09 -6.67 2.67
C ASN A 136 -25.28 -6.87 3.96
N ASN A 137 -24.89 -8.08 4.31
CA ASN A 137 -24.11 -8.32 5.52
C ASN A 137 -22.61 -8.39 5.20
N ILE A 138 -21.81 -7.70 6.03
CA ILE A 138 -20.36 -7.79 5.98
C ILE A 138 -19.89 -8.41 7.30
N ILE A 139 -19.40 -9.63 7.21
CA ILE A 139 -18.94 -10.45 8.34
C ILE A 139 -17.41 -10.46 8.33
N ILE A 140 -16.79 -10.29 9.49
CA ILE A 140 -15.34 -10.36 9.65
C ILE A 140 -15.05 -11.49 10.64
N ASN A 141 -14.29 -12.47 10.21
CA ASN A 141 -13.88 -13.63 10.99
C ASN A 141 -12.36 -13.65 11.18
N GLY A 142 -11.90 -14.26 12.28
CA GLY A 142 -10.47 -14.52 12.51
C GLY A 142 -9.71 -13.39 13.22
N ASN A 143 -10.36 -12.28 13.53
CA ASN A 143 -9.79 -11.17 14.28
C ASN A 143 -9.94 -11.41 15.82
N THR A 144 -9.09 -12.25 16.39
CA THR A 144 -9.17 -12.63 17.81
C THR A 144 -8.52 -11.61 18.76
N ILE A 145 -7.46 -10.95 18.31
CA ILE A 145 -6.70 -9.94 19.04
C ILE A 145 -7.08 -8.54 18.55
N THR A 146 -7.09 -8.38 17.21
CA THR A 146 -7.35 -7.11 16.54
C THR A 146 -8.83 -6.75 16.61
N SER A 147 -9.13 -5.55 17.05
CA SER A 147 -10.50 -5.04 17.08
C SER A 147 -11.13 -5.06 15.69
N GLU A 148 -12.34 -5.58 15.57
CA GLU A 148 -13.10 -5.60 14.31
C GLU A 148 -13.19 -4.22 13.66
N LYS A 149 -13.23 -3.16 14.47
CA LYS A 149 -13.23 -1.78 14.03
C LYS A 149 -12.07 -1.44 13.08
N ILE A 150 -10.90 -2.06 13.27
CA ILE A 150 -9.72 -1.82 12.43
C ILE A 150 -9.91 -2.42 11.05
N ALA A 151 -10.35 -3.67 10.96
CA ALA A 151 -10.64 -4.31 9.70
C ALA A 151 -11.80 -3.59 8.98
N ARG A 152 -12.88 -3.29 9.70
CA ARG A 152 -14.09 -2.65 9.14
C ARG A 152 -13.83 -1.25 8.56
N ARG A 153 -12.88 -0.50 9.12
CA ARG A 153 -12.48 0.83 8.60
C ARG A 153 -11.77 0.78 7.25
N ALA A 154 -11.11 -0.34 6.96
CA ALA A 154 -10.42 -0.55 5.69
C ALA A 154 -11.37 -0.97 4.55
N LEU A 155 -12.61 -1.34 4.89
CA LEU A 155 -13.55 -1.82 3.90
C LEU A 155 -14.23 -0.67 3.15
N TYR A 156 -14.26 -0.79 1.84
CA TYR A 156 -15.07 0.01 0.93
C TYR A 156 -16.44 -0.62 0.68
N THR A 157 -16.55 -1.94 0.89
CA THR A 157 -17.81 -2.67 0.87
C THR A 157 -18.65 -2.28 2.10
N ARG A 158 -19.76 -1.60 1.88
CA ARG A 158 -20.60 -1.09 2.96
C ARG A 158 -22.04 -1.57 2.77
N PRO A 159 -22.71 -2.07 3.82
CA PRO A 159 -24.11 -2.47 3.74
C PRO A 159 -25.01 -1.37 3.16
N GLY A 160 -25.88 -1.74 2.24
CA GLY A 160 -26.82 -0.85 1.56
C GLY A 160 -26.27 -0.09 0.34
N TYR A 161 -24.95 -0.15 0.07
CA TYR A 161 -24.36 0.44 -1.14
C TYR A 161 -24.45 -0.56 -2.29
N LEU A 162 -24.46 -0.04 -3.52
CA LEU A 162 -24.42 -0.88 -4.73
C LEU A 162 -23.15 -1.74 -4.71
N PHE A 163 -23.28 -2.95 -5.20
CA PHE A 163 -22.13 -3.82 -5.40
C PHE A 163 -21.15 -3.17 -6.39
N SER A 164 -19.88 -3.23 -6.06
CA SER A 164 -18.79 -2.82 -6.93
C SER A 164 -17.63 -3.80 -6.78
N GLN A 165 -17.23 -4.40 -7.88
CA GLN A 165 -16.08 -5.30 -7.94
C GLN A 165 -14.80 -4.57 -7.54
N SER A 166 -14.64 -3.34 -8.02
CA SER A 166 -13.49 -2.49 -7.68
C SER A 166 -13.43 -2.15 -6.18
N ASP A 167 -14.56 -1.86 -5.54
CA ASP A 167 -14.61 -1.60 -4.09
C ASP A 167 -14.33 -2.87 -3.28
N PHE A 168 -14.79 -4.02 -3.74
CA PHE A 168 -14.48 -5.31 -3.13
C PHE A 168 -12.98 -5.60 -3.21
N GLU A 169 -12.38 -5.53 -4.39
CA GLU A 169 -10.93 -5.72 -4.57
C GLU A 169 -10.09 -4.70 -3.79
N ARG A 170 -10.55 -3.45 -3.74
CA ARG A 170 -9.91 -2.41 -2.94
C ARG A 170 -9.97 -2.75 -1.45
N SER A 171 -11.08 -3.28 -0.97
CA SER A 171 -11.21 -3.75 0.41
C SER A 171 -10.21 -4.85 0.74
N LEU A 172 -10.01 -5.81 -0.16
CA LEU A 172 -8.99 -6.86 0.02
C LEU A 172 -7.57 -6.27 0.08
N ARG A 173 -7.25 -5.34 -0.83
CA ARG A 173 -5.94 -4.65 -0.83
C ARG A 173 -5.70 -3.87 0.46
N GLU A 174 -6.69 -3.13 0.93
CA GLU A 174 -6.55 -2.36 2.18
C GLU A 174 -6.40 -3.28 3.40
N LEU A 175 -7.17 -4.39 3.48
CA LEU A 175 -7.01 -5.39 4.54
C LEU A 175 -5.60 -6.00 4.55
N ALA A 176 -5.05 -6.32 3.38
CA ALA A 176 -3.71 -6.85 3.23
C ALA A 176 -2.64 -5.82 3.64
N SER A 177 -2.89 -4.52 3.37
CA SER A 177 -1.93 -3.43 3.61
C SER A 177 -1.85 -2.97 5.07
N ILE A 178 -2.89 -3.20 5.88
CA ILE A 178 -2.92 -2.82 7.30
C ILE A 178 -1.74 -3.41 8.10
N GLY A 179 -1.22 -4.57 7.68
CA GLY A 179 -0.10 -5.23 8.33
C GLY A 179 -0.45 -6.05 9.56
N HIS A 180 -1.71 -6.15 9.96
CA HIS A 180 -2.18 -6.98 11.07
C HIS A 180 -2.65 -8.37 10.63
N PHE A 181 -2.89 -8.54 9.34
CA PHE A 181 -3.38 -9.79 8.74
C PHE A 181 -2.41 -10.32 7.69
N GLU A 182 -2.48 -11.61 7.42
CA GLU A 182 -1.71 -12.26 6.36
C GLU A 182 -2.23 -11.80 4.99
N ALA A 183 -1.38 -11.09 4.23
CA ALA A 183 -1.77 -10.53 2.93
C ALA A 183 -2.13 -11.62 1.91
N GLU A 184 -1.34 -12.70 1.85
CA GLU A 184 -1.58 -13.82 0.93
C GLU A 184 -2.94 -14.49 1.19
N ARG A 185 -3.31 -14.59 2.46
CA ARG A 185 -4.59 -15.16 2.86
C ARG A 185 -5.76 -14.28 2.40
N ALA A 186 -5.64 -12.97 2.52
CA ALA A 186 -6.69 -12.03 2.12
C ALA A 186 -7.04 -12.12 0.63
N TYR A 187 -6.06 -12.44 -0.23
CA TYR A 187 -6.27 -12.61 -1.67
C TYR A 187 -6.62 -14.03 -2.10
N SER A 188 -6.51 -15.00 -1.22
CA SER A 188 -6.84 -16.40 -1.54
C SER A 188 -8.35 -16.63 -1.52
N GLU A 189 -8.84 -17.65 -2.24
CA GLU A 189 -10.23 -18.08 -2.20
C GLU A 189 -10.73 -18.38 -0.78
N ALA A 190 -9.83 -18.78 0.10
CA ALA A 190 -10.17 -19.05 1.50
C ALA A 190 -10.21 -17.76 2.36
N GLY A 191 -9.72 -16.62 1.85
CA GLY A 191 -9.70 -15.33 2.54
C GLY A 191 -11.04 -14.59 2.55
N TYR A 192 -11.97 -14.99 1.69
CA TYR A 192 -13.30 -14.41 1.65
C TYR A 192 -14.33 -15.41 1.15
N THR A 193 -15.59 -15.13 1.44
CA THR A 193 -16.73 -15.89 0.90
C THR A 193 -17.78 -14.90 0.44
N LEU A 194 -18.14 -14.97 -0.84
CA LEU A 194 -19.26 -14.21 -1.40
C LEU A 194 -20.51 -15.10 -1.41
N LEU A 195 -21.59 -14.62 -0.84
CA LEU A 195 -22.88 -15.30 -0.78
C LEU A 195 -23.93 -14.45 -1.51
N PRO A 196 -24.01 -14.56 -2.85
CA PRO A 196 -24.97 -13.80 -3.63
C PRO A 196 -26.38 -14.37 -3.46
N ASN A 197 -27.37 -13.50 -3.28
CA ASN A 197 -28.78 -13.80 -3.22
C ASN A 197 -29.50 -13.12 -4.36
N GLN A 198 -29.78 -13.88 -5.42
CA GLN A 198 -30.44 -13.36 -6.61
C GLN A 198 -31.93 -12.99 -6.39
N GLN A 199 -32.60 -13.62 -5.42
CA GLN A 199 -33.99 -13.32 -5.13
C GLN A 199 -34.16 -11.90 -4.57
N ASN A 200 -33.26 -11.52 -3.66
CA ASN A 200 -33.28 -10.23 -2.99
C ASN A 200 -32.36 -9.18 -3.67
N ASN A 201 -31.60 -9.57 -4.69
CA ASN A 201 -30.57 -8.77 -5.33
C ASN A 201 -29.56 -8.21 -4.29
N THR A 202 -29.06 -9.09 -3.44
CA THR A 202 -28.09 -8.74 -2.41
C THR A 202 -26.90 -9.68 -2.41
N VAL A 203 -25.80 -9.24 -1.78
CA VAL A 203 -24.65 -10.10 -1.54
C VAL A 203 -24.14 -9.92 -0.11
N ASP A 204 -23.98 -11.04 0.60
CA ASP A 204 -23.28 -11.09 1.87
C ASP A 204 -21.80 -11.41 1.63
N ILE A 205 -20.93 -10.77 2.37
CA ILE A 205 -19.49 -11.01 2.28
C ILE A 205 -18.96 -11.41 3.66
N ALA A 206 -18.27 -12.54 3.73
CA ALA A 206 -17.49 -12.92 4.89
C ALA A 206 -16.00 -12.80 4.56
N TYR A 207 -15.28 -11.93 5.26
CA TYR A 207 -13.83 -11.84 5.22
C TYR A 207 -13.25 -12.76 6.29
N ASN A 208 -12.51 -13.78 5.86
CA ASN A 208 -11.89 -14.78 6.73
C ASN A 208 -10.40 -14.46 6.92
N LEU A 209 -10.12 -13.58 7.87
CA LEU A 209 -8.79 -13.06 8.12
C LEU A 209 -7.97 -14.01 8.99
N VAL A 210 -6.67 -13.98 8.83
CA VAL A 210 -5.70 -14.63 9.70
C VAL A 210 -4.77 -13.57 10.26
N GLU A 211 -4.74 -13.44 11.58
CA GLU A 211 -3.85 -12.48 12.25
C GLU A 211 -2.41 -12.96 12.20
N LYS A 212 -1.50 -12.01 11.93
CA LYS A 212 -0.06 -12.29 12.02
C LYS A 212 0.58 -11.52 13.16
N PRO A 213 1.54 -12.12 13.87
CA PRO A 213 2.37 -11.39 14.81
C PRO A 213 3.13 -10.30 14.07
N ASN A 214 2.92 -9.05 14.47
CA ASN A 214 3.59 -7.91 13.86
C ASN A 214 4.39 -7.08 14.87
N SER A 215 4.54 -7.58 16.09
CA SER A 215 5.48 -7.05 17.07
C SER A 215 6.90 -7.49 16.71
N GLN A 216 7.83 -6.56 16.81
CA GLN A 216 9.22 -6.78 16.41
C GLN A 216 10.14 -6.56 17.61
N LEU A 217 11.09 -7.45 17.79
CA LEU A 217 12.21 -7.31 18.69
C LEU A 217 13.47 -7.17 17.84
N GLU A 218 14.17 -6.05 18.01
CA GLU A 218 15.46 -5.80 17.39
C GLU A 218 16.54 -5.98 18.46
N LEU A 219 17.42 -6.92 18.25
CA LEU A 219 18.61 -7.12 19.09
C LEU A 219 19.80 -7.28 18.16
N SER A 220 20.73 -6.34 18.23
CA SER A 220 21.98 -6.42 17.50
C SER A 220 23.12 -6.00 18.41
N GLY A 221 24.28 -6.62 18.22
CA GLY A 221 25.48 -6.30 18.98
C GLY A 221 26.71 -6.74 18.24
N GLY A 222 27.78 -5.97 18.40
CA GLY A 222 29.06 -6.24 17.80
C GLY A 222 30.19 -5.56 18.55
N TRP A 223 31.40 -6.06 18.37
CA TRP A 223 32.62 -5.49 18.90
C TRP A 223 33.52 -5.07 17.72
N GLY A 224 33.93 -3.82 17.69
CA GLY A 224 34.81 -3.33 16.63
C GLY A 224 35.40 -1.96 16.99
N GLY A 225 36.66 -1.73 16.61
CA GLY A 225 37.37 -0.47 16.90
C GLY A 225 37.43 -0.13 18.39
N ASP A 226 37.64 -1.14 19.23
CA ASP A 226 37.68 -1.02 20.70
C ASP A 226 36.39 -0.48 21.36
N THR A 227 35.28 -0.57 20.65
CA THR A 227 33.95 -0.19 21.16
C THR A 227 32.94 -1.31 21.00
N PHE A 228 31.95 -1.37 21.91
CA PHE A 228 30.77 -2.20 21.78
C PHE A 228 29.65 -1.40 21.11
N VAL A 229 29.12 -1.94 20.02
CA VAL A 229 27.95 -1.38 19.34
C VAL A 229 26.76 -2.29 19.63
N GLY A 230 25.67 -1.73 20.10
CA GLY A 230 24.48 -2.50 20.39
C GLY A 230 23.20 -1.72 20.11
N THR A 231 22.18 -2.43 19.66
CA THR A 231 20.82 -1.91 19.52
C THR A 231 19.86 -2.87 20.19
N LEU A 232 18.98 -2.34 21.02
CA LEU A 232 17.83 -3.03 21.59
C LEU A 232 16.58 -2.22 21.21
N GLY A 233 15.68 -2.82 20.44
CA GLY A 233 14.45 -2.18 20.02
C GLY A 233 13.26 -3.11 20.20
N VAL A 234 12.13 -2.55 20.62
CA VAL A 234 10.85 -3.24 20.62
C VAL A 234 9.82 -2.38 19.89
N SER A 235 9.04 -2.99 19.02
CA SER A 235 7.95 -2.32 18.31
C SER A 235 6.69 -3.17 18.34
N PHE A 236 5.62 -2.59 18.86
CA PHE A 236 4.30 -3.19 18.95
C PHE A 236 3.37 -2.47 17.98
N ASN A 237 3.05 -3.13 16.84
CA ASN A 237 2.28 -2.50 15.76
C ASN A 237 0.76 -2.63 15.89
N ASN A 238 0.28 -3.30 16.91
CA ASN A 238 -1.14 -3.43 17.21
C ASN A 238 -1.45 -3.02 18.68
N PHE A 239 -0.71 -2.05 19.19
CA PHE A 239 -0.83 -1.59 20.58
C PHE A 239 -2.21 -0.97 20.85
N SER A 240 -2.64 -0.99 22.11
CA SER A 240 -3.89 -0.39 22.56
C SER A 240 -3.70 0.40 23.85
N VAL A 241 -3.68 1.73 23.75
CA VAL A 241 -3.68 2.61 24.93
C VAL A 241 -4.93 2.41 25.79
N ARG A 242 -6.08 2.21 25.15
CA ARG A 242 -7.35 2.02 25.84
C ARG A 242 -7.32 0.82 26.79
N ARG A 243 -6.70 -0.29 26.32
CA ARG A 243 -6.62 -1.54 27.10
C ARG A 243 -5.51 -1.54 28.15
N MET A 244 -4.70 -0.48 28.25
CA MET A 244 -3.62 -0.39 29.25
C MET A 244 -4.15 -0.50 30.70
N PHE A 245 -5.39 -0.08 30.92
CA PHE A 245 -6.03 -0.08 32.23
C PHE A 245 -6.97 -1.29 32.47
N GLU A 246 -7.07 -2.18 31.45
CA GLU A 246 -7.87 -3.41 31.56
C GLU A 246 -7.09 -4.51 32.30
N LYS A 247 -7.70 -5.15 33.32
CA LYS A 247 -7.10 -6.30 34.02
C LYS A 247 -6.89 -7.46 33.02
N GLY A 248 -5.65 -8.00 32.97
CA GLY A 248 -5.32 -9.13 32.11
C GLY A 248 -5.00 -8.79 30.65
N ALA A 249 -5.00 -7.50 30.26
CA ALA A 249 -4.63 -7.07 28.91
C ALA A 249 -3.12 -7.14 28.65
N TRP A 250 -2.28 -7.16 29.70
CA TRP A 250 -0.83 -7.23 29.62
C TRP A 250 -0.34 -8.68 29.36
N ARG A 251 -0.22 -9.07 28.04
CA ARG A 251 0.22 -10.41 27.61
C ARG A 251 1.07 -10.37 26.31
N PRO A 252 2.29 -9.86 26.28
CA PRO A 252 3.06 -9.06 27.26
C PRO A 252 2.64 -7.58 27.30
N VAL A 253 1.96 -7.07 26.29
CA VAL A 253 1.46 -5.69 26.18
C VAL A 253 0.01 -5.69 25.72
N PRO A 254 -0.78 -4.66 26.04
CA PRO A 254 -2.14 -4.53 25.55
C PRO A 254 -2.17 -4.30 24.04
N LEU A 255 -2.83 -5.20 23.32
CA LEU A 255 -2.95 -5.17 21.85
C LEU A 255 -4.40 -5.06 21.43
N GLY A 256 -4.64 -4.61 20.18
CA GLY A 256 -5.93 -4.69 19.51
C GLY A 256 -6.47 -3.42 18.85
N ASP A 257 -5.90 -2.24 19.10
CA ASP A 257 -6.40 -0.99 18.51
C ASP A 257 -5.57 -0.47 17.31
N GLY A 258 -4.57 -1.25 16.84
CA GLY A 258 -3.77 -0.92 15.66
C GLY A 258 -2.83 0.27 15.83
N GLN A 259 -2.57 0.68 17.07
CA GLN A 259 -1.60 1.71 17.39
C GLN A 259 -0.19 1.13 17.29
N THR A 260 0.78 1.97 17.01
CA THR A 260 2.20 1.57 17.01
C THR A 260 2.89 2.22 18.22
N LEU A 261 3.56 1.41 19.02
CA LEU A 261 4.44 1.85 20.10
C LEU A 261 5.82 1.26 19.86
N SER A 262 6.83 2.10 19.72
CA SER A 262 8.22 1.65 19.54
C SER A 262 9.13 2.32 20.57
N ILE A 263 10.00 1.52 21.18
CA ILE A 263 11.05 1.98 22.08
C ILE A 263 12.36 1.40 21.55
N ARG A 264 13.36 2.24 21.35
CA ARG A 264 14.66 1.84 20.85
C ARG A 264 15.77 2.47 21.65
N PHE A 265 16.69 1.64 22.08
CA PHE A 265 17.97 2.02 22.67
C PHE A 265 19.09 1.61 21.74
N GLN A 266 20.01 2.51 21.50
CA GLN A 266 21.19 2.25 20.67
C GLN A 266 22.42 2.81 21.39
N THR A 267 23.50 2.06 21.37
CA THR A 267 24.77 2.50 21.93
C THR A 267 25.93 2.11 21.03
N ASN A 268 26.93 2.99 20.98
CA ASN A 268 28.25 2.71 20.43
C ASN A 268 29.28 3.01 21.53
N GLY A 269 29.21 2.22 22.60
CA GLY A 269 30.03 2.41 23.80
C GLY A 269 29.82 3.80 24.43
N THR A 270 30.91 4.46 24.73
CA THR A 270 30.90 5.83 25.30
C THR A 270 30.78 6.91 24.24
N TYR A 271 31.00 6.56 22.94
CA TYR A 271 30.96 7.51 21.84
C TYR A 271 29.56 8.00 21.53
N TYR A 272 28.59 7.11 21.51
CA TYR A 272 27.19 7.44 21.15
C TYR A 272 26.21 6.60 21.95
N THR A 273 25.18 7.26 22.47
CA THR A 273 24.03 6.62 23.11
C THR A 273 22.76 7.34 22.68
N ALA A 274 21.75 6.58 22.26
CA ALA A 274 20.46 7.11 21.88
C ALA A 274 19.33 6.29 22.49
N LEU A 275 18.31 6.98 22.98
CA LEU A 275 17.03 6.42 23.40
C LEU A 275 15.93 7.12 22.61
N SER A 276 15.02 6.36 22.04
CA SER A 276 13.86 6.92 21.35
C SER A 276 12.57 6.16 21.70
N LEU A 277 11.51 6.93 21.81
CA LEU A 277 10.13 6.47 21.97
C LEU A 277 9.32 7.04 20.83
N SER A 278 8.53 6.23 20.15
CA SER A 278 7.55 6.70 19.18
C SER A 278 6.20 6.03 19.40
N PHE A 279 5.14 6.81 19.24
CA PHE A 279 3.77 6.35 19.32
C PHE A 279 2.98 6.91 18.15
N MET A 280 2.17 6.06 17.50
CA MET A 280 1.29 6.45 16.40
C MET A 280 -0.11 5.87 16.62
N GLU A 281 -1.11 6.75 16.60
CA GLU A 281 -2.52 6.40 16.47
C GLU A 281 -2.99 6.71 15.05
N PRO A 282 -3.31 5.72 14.21
CA PRO A 282 -3.65 5.97 12.79
C PRO A 282 -5.05 6.57 12.60
N TRP A 283 -5.93 6.48 13.61
CA TRP A 283 -7.33 6.90 13.50
C TRP A 283 -7.81 7.71 14.73
N LEU A 284 -7.11 8.78 15.04
CA LEU A 284 -7.36 9.63 16.21
C LEU A 284 -8.84 10.00 16.39
N THR A 285 -9.54 10.37 15.32
CA THR A 285 -10.95 10.75 15.37
C THR A 285 -11.91 9.55 15.31
N GLY A 286 -11.40 8.37 14.98
CA GLY A 286 -12.19 7.15 14.77
C GLY A 286 -13.09 7.14 13.53
N LYS A 287 -13.32 8.28 12.90
CA LYS A 287 -14.22 8.44 11.72
C LYS A 287 -13.49 8.74 10.41
N LYS A 288 -12.33 9.37 10.51
CA LYS A 288 -11.50 9.76 9.35
C LYS A 288 -10.09 9.25 9.56
N PRO A 289 -9.34 8.94 8.49
CA PRO A 289 -7.94 8.57 8.58
C PRO A 289 -7.09 9.79 8.96
N THR A 290 -7.10 10.10 10.25
CA THR A 290 -6.30 11.18 10.86
C THR A 290 -5.35 10.54 11.84
N SER A 291 -4.06 10.55 11.53
CA SER A 291 -3.03 10.00 12.39
C SER A 291 -2.53 11.02 13.41
N LEU A 292 -2.26 10.55 14.62
CA LEU A 292 -1.50 11.27 15.63
C LEU A 292 -0.15 10.57 15.79
N ASN A 293 0.92 11.32 15.70
CA ASN A 293 2.28 10.84 15.89
C ASN A 293 2.92 11.60 17.06
N PHE A 294 3.45 10.87 18.00
CA PHE A 294 4.24 11.41 19.09
C PHE A 294 5.61 10.77 19.08
N SER A 295 6.66 11.56 19.23
CA SER A 295 8.01 11.05 19.39
C SER A 295 8.77 11.81 20.47
N ALA A 296 9.58 11.07 21.21
CA ALA A 296 10.51 11.60 22.19
C ALA A 296 11.86 10.90 22.01
N TYR A 297 12.94 11.64 22.03
CA TYR A 297 14.25 11.05 21.93
C TYR A 297 15.28 11.81 22.78
N TYR A 298 16.32 11.08 23.16
CA TYR A 298 17.50 11.61 23.80
C TYR A 298 18.72 10.96 23.14
N THR A 299 19.69 11.77 22.76
CA THR A 299 20.96 11.30 22.22
C THR A 299 22.10 11.99 22.96
N ARG A 300 23.15 11.23 23.26
CA ARG A 300 24.40 11.74 23.77
C ARG A 300 25.53 11.25 22.87
N GLN A 301 26.33 12.15 22.39
CA GLN A 301 27.54 11.88 21.63
C GLN A 301 28.76 12.50 22.33
N THR A 302 29.86 11.75 22.43
CA THR A 302 31.11 12.21 22.98
C THR A 302 32.21 12.11 21.93
N ASN A 303 33.35 12.72 22.21
CA ASN A 303 34.54 12.58 21.36
C ASN A 303 35.45 11.41 21.81
N SER A 304 34.96 10.48 22.61
CA SER A 304 35.73 9.34 23.06
C SER A 304 35.55 8.14 22.16
N TYR A 305 36.57 7.70 21.48
CA TYR A 305 36.59 6.47 20.69
C TYR A 305 36.79 5.21 21.54
N TYR A 306 37.38 5.38 22.76
CA TYR A 306 37.69 4.24 23.60
C TYR A 306 36.64 4.06 24.70
N PHE A 307 36.13 2.87 24.81
CA PHE A 307 35.09 2.46 25.76
C PHE A 307 35.44 2.74 27.24
N TYR A 308 36.74 2.72 27.61
CA TYR A 308 37.23 2.98 28.98
C TYR A 308 37.58 4.43 29.27
N GLN A 309 37.59 5.30 28.24
CA GLN A 309 37.97 6.70 28.39
C GLN A 309 36.76 7.60 28.46
N LYS A 310 36.56 8.31 29.56
CA LYS A 310 35.55 9.36 29.66
C LYS A 310 36.02 10.58 28.92
N SER A 311 35.23 11.07 27.98
CA SER A 311 35.47 12.36 27.36
C SER A 311 34.70 13.44 28.11
N ASP A 312 35.38 14.59 28.33
CA ASP A 312 34.75 15.80 28.85
C ASP A 312 34.05 16.61 27.73
N GLU A 313 34.24 16.17 26.48
CA GLU A 313 33.62 16.75 25.30
C GLU A 313 32.35 15.96 24.95
N TYR A 314 31.18 16.61 25.03
CA TYR A 314 29.92 15.94 24.68
C TYR A 314 28.88 16.88 24.08
N MET A 315 28.01 16.29 23.32
CA MET A 315 26.77 16.88 22.81
C MET A 315 25.59 16.01 23.27
N GLU A 316 24.60 16.61 23.91
CA GLU A 316 23.35 16.01 24.26
C GLU A 316 22.22 16.68 23.48
N VAL A 317 21.33 15.89 22.93
CA VAL A 317 20.12 16.37 22.25
C VAL A 317 18.92 15.64 22.80
N ALA A 318 17.97 16.39 23.35
CA ALA A 318 16.66 15.87 23.71
C ALA A 318 15.60 16.48 22.78
N GLY A 319 14.64 15.69 22.34
CA GLY A 319 13.60 16.19 21.45
C GLY A 319 12.25 15.58 21.72
N LEU A 320 11.22 16.40 21.51
CA LEU A 320 9.81 16.01 21.50
C LEU A 320 9.18 16.48 20.21
N ALA A 321 8.33 15.64 19.59
CA ALA A 321 7.53 16.05 18.45
C ALA A 321 6.11 15.48 18.55
N LEU A 322 5.14 16.30 18.15
CA LEU A 322 3.73 15.95 18.07
C LEU A 322 3.22 16.33 16.69
N GLY A 323 2.79 15.33 15.93
CA GLY A 323 2.34 15.51 14.55
C GLY A 323 0.93 14.98 14.32
N ILE A 324 0.19 15.63 13.43
CA ILE A 324 -1.13 15.21 12.96
C ILE A 324 -1.10 15.10 11.45
N GLY A 325 -1.41 13.90 10.94
CA GLY A 325 -1.56 13.61 9.52
C GLY A 325 -3.02 13.42 9.15
N THR A 326 -3.47 14.02 8.05
CA THR A 326 -4.84 13.87 7.56
C THR A 326 -4.82 13.59 6.06
N ARG A 327 -5.48 12.50 5.63
CA ARG A 327 -5.68 12.21 4.22
C ARG A 327 -6.75 13.16 3.67
N LEU A 328 -6.42 13.86 2.60
CA LEU A 328 -7.34 14.77 1.91
C LEU A 328 -8.19 13.98 0.92
N LYS A 329 -9.37 14.53 0.58
CA LYS A 329 -10.23 13.98 -0.47
C LYS A 329 -10.13 14.75 -1.78
N TRP A 330 -9.61 15.95 -1.72
CA TRP A 330 -9.45 16.86 -2.85
C TRP A 330 -8.00 17.35 -2.90
N PRO A 331 -7.38 17.43 -4.07
CA PRO A 331 -7.89 17.14 -5.42
C PRO A 331 -8.06 15.65 -5.73
N ASP A 332 -7.33 14.77 -5.06
CA ASP A 332 -7.48 13.32 -5.09
C ASP A 332 -7.20 12.73 -3.68
N ASP A 333 -7.48 11.45 -3.46
CA ASP A 333 -7.33 10.78 -2.17
C ASP A 333 -5.90 10.27 -1.88
N TYR A 334 -4.92 10.64 -2.71
CA TYR A 334 -3.50 10.34 -2.52
C TYR A 334 -2.76 11.40 -1.69
N PHE A 335 -3.38 12.57 -1.47
CA PHE A 335 -2.80 13.64 -0.69
C PHE A 335 -2.91 13.42 0.81
N VAL A 336 -1.80 13.60 1.52
CA VAL A 336 -1.72 13.61 2.99
C VAL A 336 -1.14 14.94 3.43
N LEU A 337 -1.92 15.66 4.24
CA LEU A 337 -1.50 16.86 4.94
C LEU A 337 -0.95 16.48 6.30
N TYR A 338 0.28 16.87 6.61
CA TYR A 338 0.94 16.62 7.89
C TYR A 338 1.40 17.91 8.54
N ASN A 339 1.04 18.09 9.80
CA ASN A 339 1.42 19.22 10.63
C ASN A 339 2.13 18.69 11.88
N GLU A 340 3.28 19.25 12.22
CA GLU A 340 4.08 18.82 13.35
C GLU A 340 4.60 20.01 14.14
N LEU A 341 4.46 19.94 15.44
CA LEU A 341 5.14 20.80 16.40
C LEU A 341 6.31 20.01 17.00
N SER A 342 7.49 20.58 16.99
CA SER A 342 8.66 19.95 17.58
C SER A 342 9.46 20.90 18.44
N TRP A 343 10.05 20.33 19.48
CA TRP A 343 11.00 20.99 20.34
C TRP A 343 12.25 20.13 20.45
N GLN A 344 13.42 20.77 20.29
CA GLN A 344 14.72 20.15 20.44
C GLN A 344 15.56 20.99 21.38
N TYR A 345 16.18 20.34 22.33
CA TYR A 345 17.10 20.94 23.27
C TYR A 345 18.49 20.38 23.04
N TYR A 346 19.46 21.30 22.85
CA TYR A 346 20.86 21.00 22.66
C TYR A 346 21.64 21.44 23.89
N ASN A 347 22.55 20.59 24.39
CA ASN A 347 23.48 20.87 25.43
C ASN A 347 24.87 20.44 24.97
N LEU A 348 25.73 21.44 24.78
CA LEU A 348 27.10 21.28 24.30
C LEU A 348 28.08 21.55 25.44
N HIS A 349 29.11 20.71 25.59
CA HIS A 349 30.19 20.90 26.52
C HIS A 349 31.53 20.60 25.84
N ASN A 350 32.35 21.62 25.65
CA ASN A 350 33.64 21.56 24.94
C ASN A 350 33.55 20.91 23.55
N TRP A 351 32.36 20.98 22.90
CA TRP A 351 32.08 20.34 21.63
C TRP A 351 32.49 21.23 20.46
N ASN A 352 33.64 20.93 19.83
CA ASN A 352 34.24 21.77 18.79
C ASN A 352 33.88 21.36 17.35
N TYR A 353 32.83 20.58 17.14
CA TYR A 353 32.48 20.04 15.84
C TYR A 353 31.17 20.61 15.34
N ASN A 354 31.18 21.28 14.18
CA ASN A 354 29.99 21.69 13.40
C ASN A 354 28.97 22.58 14.14
N PHE A 355 29.35 23.26 15.20
CA PHE A 355 28.52 24.22 15.92
C PHE A 355 29.22 25.59 16.02
N LEU A 356 28.40 26.63 16.16
CA LEU A 356 28.90 28.02 16.27
C LEU A 356 29.52 28.33 17.62
N PHE A 357 29.27 27.51 18.64
CA PHE A 357 29.86 27.61 19.96
C PHE A 357 30.15 26.20 20.51
N SER A 358 31.18 26.06 21.31
CA SER A 358 31.63 24.78 21.84
C SER A 358 30.93 24.37 23.15
N THR A 359 30.46 25.34 23.93
CA THR A 359 29.83 25.11 25.23
C THR A 359 28.59 25.99 25.35
N GLY A 360 27.48 25.41 25.72
CA GLY A 360 26.23 26.16 25.91
C GLY A 360 24.98 25.31 25.63
N LYS A 361 23.86 25.98 25.74
CA LYS A 361 22.53 25.38 25.58
C LYS A 361 21.71 26.10 24.52
N SER A 362 21.03 25.35 23.67
CA SER A 362 20.16 25.91 22.62
C SER A 362 18.82 25.20 22.58
N ASN A 363 17.76 25.95 22.25
CA ASN A 363 16.42 25.43 22.05
C ASN A 363 15.97 25.71 20.61
N ASN A 364 15.35 24.73 20.01
CA ASN A 364 14.74 24.82 18.70
C ASN A 364 13.27 24.42 18.78
N PHE A 365 12.38 25.40 18.74
CA PHE A 365 10.95 25.17 18.61
C PHE A 365 10.58 25.36 17.14
N SER A 366 9.97 24.37 16.52
CA SER A 366 9.59 24.48 15.12
C SER A 366 8.20 23.91 14.83
N TYR A 367 7.56 24.52 13.86
CA TYR A 367 6.35 24.02 13.23
C TYR A 367 6.68 23.60 11.81
N LYS A 368 6.31 22.39 11.47
CA LYS A 368 6.48 21.80 10.13
C LYS A 368 5.13 21.52 9.52
N PHE A 369 4.93 22.06 8.34
CA PHE A 369 3.83 21.75 7.43
C PHE A 369 4.37 20.88 6.30
N SER A 370 3.69 19.80 5.96
CA SER A 370 4.08 18.93 4.83
C SER A 370 2.85 18.51 4.05
N LEU A 371 2.94 18.60 2.74
CA LEU A 371 1.96 18.07 1.81
C LEU A 371 2.64 16.96 1.00
N ASN A 372 2.17 15.75 1.18
CA ASN A 372 2.71 14.56 0.54
C ASN A 372 1.65 13.98 -0.40
N ARG A 373 2.06 13.55 -1.59
CA ARG A 373 1.22 12.83 -2.55
C ARG A 373 1.95 11.59 -3.03
N ASN A 374 1.39 10.43 -2.78
CA ASN A 374 1.93 9.18 -3.29
C ASN A 374 0.83 8.43 -4.06
N SER A 375 1.00 8.37 -5.39
CA SER A 375 0.12 7.67 -6.33
C SER A 375 0.81 6.54 -7.05
N THR A 376 1.91 6.00 -6.49
CA THR A 376 2.62 4.86 -7.06
C THR A 376 1.76 3.60 -7.07
N ASP A 377 1.86 2.82 -8.13
CA ASP A 377 1.14 1.56 -8.30
C ASP A 377 1.57 0.47 -7.32
N GLN A 378 2.84 0.48 -6.91
CA GLN A 378 3.43 -0.47 -5.95
C GLN A 378 4.41 0.24 -5.03
N GLN A 379 4.54 -0.27 -3.78
CA GLN A 379 5.52 0.27 -2.81
C GLN A 379 6.96 -0.14 -3.15
N ILE A 380 7.14 -1.36 -3.68
CA ILE A 380 8.45 -1.90 -4.05
C ILE A 380 8.49 -1.99 -5.57
N TYR A 381 9.51 -1.37 -6.18
CA TYR A 381 9.68 -1.28 -7.64
C TYR A 381 8.48 -0.67 -8.38
N PRO A 382 8.10 0.59 -8.08
CA PRO A 382 7.01 1.25 -8.79
C PRO A 382 7.28 1.35 -10.29
N ARG A 383 6.25 1.11 -11.10
CA ARG A 383 6.30 1.20 -12.56
C ARG A 383 5.56 2.41 -13.10
N SER A 384 4.62 2.94 -12.33
CA SER A 384 3.81 4.11 -12.70
C SER A 384 3.42 4.92 -11.49
N GLY A 385 3.09 6.20 -11.71
CA GLY A 385 2.64 7.12 -10.66
C GLY A 385 3.69 8.12 -10.22
N SER A 386 3.45 8.79 -9.11
CA SER A 386 4.36 9.81 -8.58
C SER A 386 4.41 9.78 -7.06
N ASP A 387 5.58 10.10 -6.51
CA ASP A 387 5.80 10.39 -5.09
C ASP A 387 6.34 11.81 -4.97
N MET A 388 5.54 12.71 -4.39
CA MET A 388 5.85 14.13 -4.25
C MET A 388 5.69 14.56 -2.80
N GLN A 389 6.67 15.29 -2.30
CA GLN A 389 6.68 15.87 -0.96
C GLN A 389 7.06 17.33 -1.02
N PHE A 390 6.21 18.19 -0.50
CA PHE A 390 6.51 19.58 -0.22
C PHE A 390 6.44 19.81 1.29
N SER A 391 7.46 20.44 1.89
CA SER A 391 7.42 20.79 3.30
C SER A 391 8.04 22.14 3.59
N VAL A 392 7.45 22.80 4.57
CA VAL A 392 7.90 24.08 5.13
C VAL A 392 8.05 23.90 6.63
N GLN A 393 9.23 24.19 7.15
CA GLN A 393 9.50 24.19 8.58
C GLN A 393 9.89 25.62 9.01
N LEU A 394 9.22 26.09 10.02
CA LEU A 394 9.33 27.45 10.52
C LEU A 394 9.61 27.43 12.02
N THR A 395 10.50 28.28 12.46
CA THR A 395 10.66 28.60 13.90
C THR A 395 10.01 29.95 14.19
N PRO A 396 9.59 30.20 15.44
CA PRO A 396 9.11 31.54 15.80
C PRO A 396 10.19 32.59 15.53
N PRO A 397 9.81 33.78 15.03
CA PRO A 397 10.73 34.86 14.74
C PRO A 397 11.14 35.59 16.03
N TYR A 398 11.96 34.96 16.85
CA TYR A 398 12.39 35.47 18.16
C TYR A 398 13.10 36.84 18.07
N SER A 399 13.81 37.09 16.97
CA SER A 399 14.49 38.36 16.72
C SER A 399 13.50 39.55 16.64
N LEU A 400 12.28 39.32 16.16
CA LEU A 400 11.26 40.36 16.08
C LEU A 400 10.64 40.72 17.44
N PHE A 401 10.68 39.82 18.40
CA PHE A 401 10.16 40.04 19.75
C PHE A 401 11.18 40.64 20.71
N GLY A 402 12.45 40.67 20.32
CA GLY A 402 13.57 41.14 21.14
C GLY A 402 14.09 42.50 20.67
N LYS A 403 13.25 43.54 20.53
CA LYS A 403 13.63 44.86 19.97
C LYS A 403 14.77 45.57 20.71
N ASP A 404 14.97 45.26 21.99
CA ASP A 404 16.01 45.90 22.84
C ASP A 404 17.30 45.07 22.94
N LYS A 405 17.42 43.97 22.17
CA LYS A 405 18.60 43.12 22.21
C LYS A 405 19.66 43.57 21.21
N ASP A 406 20.85 43.91 21.68
CA ASP A 406 21.98 44.22 20.82
C ASP A 406 22.69 42.93 20.35
N TYR A 407 22.16 42.31 19.30
CA TYR A 407 22.67 41.07 18.72
C TYR A 407 24.12 41.19 18.21
N LYS A 408 24.64 42.42 18.01
CA LYS A 408 26.03 42.61 17.52
C LYS A 408 27.06 42.35 18.62
N ASN A 409 26.71 42.70 19.86
CA ASN A 409 27.61 42.57 21.01
C ASN A 409 27.36 41.33 21.88
N MET A 410 26.38 40.49 21.51
CA MET A 410 26.11 39.25 22.19
C MET A 410 27.12 38.15 21.81
N THR A 411 27.47 37.29 22.78
CA THR A 411 28.20 36.05 22.50
C THR A 411 27.40 35.12 21.63
N ASP A 412 28.04 34.22 20.87
CA ASP A 412 27.32 33.24 20.03
C ASP A 412 26.42 32.35 20.88
N GLN A 413 26.80 31.99 22.09
CA GLN A 413 25.97 31.21 23.04
C GLN A 413 24.66 31.93 23.38
N GLU A 414 24.73 33.25 23.63
CA GLU A 414 23.53 34.06 23.95
C GLU A 414 22.67 34.28 22.72
N LYS A 415 23.27 34.51 21.56
CA LYS A 415 22.61 34.75 20.28
C LYS A 415 21.80 33.53 19.83
N TYR A 416 22.38 32.31 19.95
CA TYR A 416 21.79 31.05 19.52
C TYR A 416 21.13 30.25 20.65
N LYS A 417 20.80 30.89 21.78
CA LYS A 417 19.98 30.26 22.86
C LYS A 417 18.65 29.73 22.35
N VAL A 418 18.07 30.37 21.32
CA VAL A 418 16.94 29.93 20.54
C VAL A 418 17.30 30.00 19.06
N ILE A 419 16.96 28.93 18.31
CA ILE A 419 17.29 28.81 16.89
C ILE A 419 16.15 29.40 16.08
N GLU A 420 16.49 30.26 15.10
CA GLU A 420 15.53 30.90 14.21
C GLU A 420 15.91 30.62 12.76
N TYR A 421 14.97 29.96 12.03
CA TYR A 421 15.14 29.68 10.62
C TYR A 421 13.78 29.36 9.94
N HIS A 422 13.81 29.38 8.63
CA HIS A 422 12.81 28.75 7.79
C HIS A 422 13.49 27.81 6.78
N LYS A 423 12.89 26.64 6.56
CA LYS A 423 13.42 25.62 5.66
C LYS A 423 12.31 25.14 4.73
N TRP A 424 12.58 25.19 3.43
CA TRP A 424 11.69 24.73 2.38
C TRP A 424 12.31 23.51 1.71
N THR A 425 11.52 22.46 1.56
CA THR A 425 12.00 21.22 0.95
C THR A 425 10.97 20.73 -0.05
N PHE A 426 11.42 20.47 -1.26
CA PHE A 426 10.64 19.79 -2.29
C PHE A 426 11.39 18.53 -2.72
N LYS A 427 10.66 17.40 -2.75
CA LYS A 427 11.12 16.14 -3.32
C LYS A 427 10.06 15.65 -4.28
N GLY A 428 10.47 15.17 -5.46
CA GLY A 428 9.56 14.62 -6.45
C GLY A 428 10.20 13.46 -7.19
N THR A 429 9.46 12.38 -7.30
CA THR A 429 9.83 11.21 -8.09
C THR A 429 8.65 10.85 -8.98
N LEU A 430 8.89 10.68 -10.27
CA LEU A 430 7.89 10.30 -11.26
C LEU A 430 8.29 8.97 -11.89
N TYR A 431 7.37 8.04 -11.94
CA TYR A 431 7.54 6.74 -12.56
C TYR A 431 6.70 6.67 -13.82
N THR A 432 7.34 6.41 -14.95
CA THR A 432 6.67 6.27 -16.25
C THR A 432 7.24 5.07 -16.99
N LYS A 433 6.40 4.37 -17.72
CA LYS A 433 6.85 3.34 -18.65
C LYS A 433 7.62 4.00 -19.81
N LEU A 434 8.79 3.49 -20.12
CA LEU A 434 9.60 3.96 -21.24
C LEU A 434 9.30 3.17 -22.52
N ILE A 435 9.36 1.84 -22.49
CA ILE A 435 9.16 0.97 -23.66
C ILE A 435 8.54 -0.36 -23.16
N GLY A 436 7.45 -0.80 -23.78
CA GLY A 436 6.80 -2.09 -23.51
C GLY A 436 6.46 -2.30 -22.04
N ASP A 437 6.88 -3.43 -21.50
CA ASP A 437 6.70 -3.78 -20.07
C ASP A 437 7.93 -3.48 -19.19
N LEU A 438 8.91 -2.76 -19.72
CA LEU A 438 10.09 -2.26 -19.02
C LEU A 438 9.80 -0.93 -18.32
#